data_94da95d6278fe31e2cfd518528b08cb7
#
_entry.id   94da95d6278fe31e2cfd518528b08cb7
#
_cell.length_a   1.000
_cell.length_b   1.000
_cell.length_c   1.000
_cell.angle_alpha   90.00
_cell.angle_beta   90.00
_cell.angle_gamma   90.00
#
_symmetry.space_group_name_H-M   'P 1'
#
loop_
_entity.id
_entity.type
_entity.pdbx_description
1 polymer ?
#
loop_
_entity_poly.entity_id
_entity_poly.type
_entity_poly.pdbx_seq_one_letter_code
_entity_poly.pdbx_strand_id
1 'polypeptide(L)'
;MDQPSLFDYAKEPEAPRPPNVEFIRHTLAAMLRKTRNAVTLPWHPIDARHWEERFPILVKYLPPEEGEEMLASFQKEMARVWAAYNERMAG
;
A
#
# COMPACT_ATOMS: atom_id res chain seq x y z
N MET A 1 -4.17 -36.99 2.69
CA MET A 1 -4.16 -36.62 2.86
C MET A 1 -4.36 -35.85 2.62
N ASP A 2 -4.47 -35.63 2.59
CA ASP A 2 -4.71 -34.98 2.32
C ASP A 2 -4.25 -33.85 2.48
N GLN A 3 -3.75 -33.31 2.05
CA GLN A 3 -3.37 -32.34 2.22
C GLN A 3 -4.00 -31.47 2.13
N PRO A 4 -3.97 -31.23 2.15
CA PRO A 4 -4.75 -30.40 2.20
C PRO A 4 -4.80 -29.23 2.43
N SER A 5 -4.35 -28.94 2.76
CA SER A 5 -4.47 -27.77 3.46
C SER A 5 -4.48 -26.57 2.62
N LEU A 6 -3.72 -26.45 1.60
CA LEU A 6 -3.71 -25.28 0.76
C LEU A 6 -5.04 -25.08 0.10
N PHE A 7 -5.59 -26.13 -0.39
CA PHE A 7 -6.86 -26.05 -1.05
C PHE A 7 -7.95 -25.70 -0.11
N ASP A 8 -7.84 -26.21 1.09
CA ASP A 8 -8.85 -25.90 2.08
C ASP A 8 -8.88 -24.46 2.38
N TYR A 9 -7.74 -23.83 2.47
CA TYR A 9 -7.72 -22.41 2.70
C TYR A 9 -8.32 -21.67 1.54
N ALA A 10 -7.97 -22.05 0.34
CA ALA A 10 -8.43 -21.35 -0.82
C ALA A 10 -9.91 -21.49 -0.96
N LYS A 11 -10.43 -22.60 -0.54
CA LYS A 11 -11.84 -22.82 -0.65
C LYS A 11 -12.60 -22.50 0.56
N GLU A 12 -11.96 -22.02 1.56
CA GLU A 12 -12.62 -21.71 2.78
C GLU A 12 -13.81 -20.89 2.46
N PRO A 13 -14.98 -21.37 2.79
CA PRO A 13 -16.18 -20.66 2.43
C PRO A 13 -16.49 -19.56 3.37
N GLU A 14 -15.53 -18.80 3.71
CA GLU A 14 -15.75 -17.74 4.60
C GLU A 14 -16.48 -16.66 3.94
N ALA A 15 -17.48 -16.15 4.59
CA ALA A 15 -18.12 -14.98 4.10
C ALA A 15 -17.10 -13.89 4.02
N PRO A 16 -17.18 -13.07 3.01
CA PRO A 16 -16.26 -11.94 2.93
C PRO A 16 -16.41 -11.10 4.17
N ARG A 17 -15.32 -10.90 4.85
CA ARG A 17 -15.34 -10.08 6.03
C ARG A 17 -15.00 -8.68 5.67
N PRO A 18 -15.60 -7.71 6.37
CA PRO A 18 -15.16 -6.34 6.16
C PRO A 18 -13.70 -6.24 6.53
N PRO A 19 -12.94 -5.44 5.82
CA PRO A 19 -11.55 -5.26 6.17
C PRO A 19 -11.42 -4.67 7.56
N ASN A 20 -10.35 -5.03 8.22
CA ASN A 20 -10.06 -4.48 9.53
C ASN A 20 -9.50 -3.08 9.34
N VAL A 21 -10.29 -2.09 9.73
CA VAL A 21 -9.91 -0.69 9.53
C VAL A 21 -8.62 -0.35 10.26
N GLU A 22 -8.46 -0.88 11.46
CA GLU A 22 -7.25 -0.61 12.21
C GLU A 22 -6.01 -1.17 11.52
N PHE A 23 -6.15 -2.35 10.96
CA PHE A 23 -5.05 -2.95 10.24
C PHE A 23 -4.72 -2.13 9.00
N ILE A 24 -5.74 -1.69 8.28
CA ILE A 24 -5.54 -0.88 7.10
C ILE A 24 -4.86 0.42 7.47
N ARG A 25 -5.35 1.09 8.52
CA ARG A 25 -4.76 2.34 8.96
C ARG A 25 -3.29 2.16 9.29
N HIS A 26 -3.01 1.10 10.01
CA HIS A 26 -1.64 0.81 10.42
C HIS A 26 -0.74 0.56 9.21
N THR A 27 -1.25 -0.22 8.27
CA THR A 27 -0.49 -0.54 7.07
C THR A 27 -0.19 0.71 6.25
N LEU A 28 -1.21 1.54 6.05
CA LEU A 28 -1.02 2.76 5.26
C LEU A 28 -0.08 3.72 5.95
N ALA A 29 -0.19 3.81 7.27
CA ALA A 29 0.70 4.69 8.02
C ALA A 29 2.15 4.22 7.91
N ALA A 30 2.35 2.91 7.93
CA ALA A 30 3.69 2.36 7.79
C ALA A 30 4.25 2.63 6.41
N MET A 31 3.42 2.50 5.38
CA MET A 31 3.84 2.79 4.01
C MET A 31 4.20 4.25 3.87
N LEU A 32 3.40 5.11 4.45
CA LEU A 32 3.64 6.54 4.37
C LEU A 32 4.94 6.91 5.07
N ARG A 33 5.18 6.31 6.23
CA ARG A 33 6.41 6.55 6.95
C ARG A 33 7.62 6.10 6.14
N LYS A 34 7.48 4.95 5.49
CA LYS A 34 8.55 4.43 4.68
C LYS A 34 8.90 5.38 3.54
N THR A 35 7.89 5.91 2.86
CA THR A 35 8.16 6.84 1.77
C THR A 35 8.72 8.16 2.28
N ARG A 36 8.23 8.63 3.41
CA ARG A 36 8.73 9.88 3.96
C ARG A 36 10.21 9.81 4.29
N ASN A 37 10.64 8.67 4.79
CA ASN A 37 12.02 8.51 5.20
C ASN A 37 12.94 8.10 4.06
N ALA A 38 12.40 7.83 2.90
CA ALA A 38 13.20 7.35 1.79
C ALA A 38 13.88 8.48 1.05
N VAL A 39 15.10 8.25 0.63
CA VAL A 39 15.83 9.21 -0.19
C VAL A 39 15.44 9.02 -1.65
N THR A 40 15.17 7.78 -2.03
CA THR A 40 14.74 7.47 -3.37
C THR A 40 13.65 6.43 -3.25
N LEU A 41 13.22 5.88 -4.38
CA LEU A 41 12.14 4.90 -4.38
C LEU A 41 12.48 3.74 -3.46
N PRO A 42 11.67 3.49 -2.42
CA PRO A 42 12.01 2.44 -1.45
C PRO A 42 11.56 1.05 -1.89
N TRP A 43 10.93 0.92 -3.04
CA TRP A 43 10.49 -0.35 -3.57
C TRP A 43 10.98 -0.50 -4.99
N HIS A 44 10.94 -1.73 -5.46
CA HIS A 44 11.10 -1.98 -6.88
C HIS A 44 10.02 -1.20 -7.62
N PRO A 45 10.31 -0.64 -8.81
CA PRO A 45 9.31 0.19 -9.51
C PRO A 45 7.97 -0.50 -9.72
N ILE A 46 7.97 -1.80 -9.95
CA ILE A 46 6.71 -2.51 -10.14
C ILE A 46 5.90 -2.50 -8.86
N ASP A 47 6.56 -2.73 -7.74
CA ASP A 47 5.86 -2.71 -6.45
C ASP A 47 5.39 -1.31 -6.10
N ALA A 48 6.18 -0.31 -6.45
CA ALA A 48 5.78 1.07 -6.19
C ALA A 48 4.50 1.40 -6.93
N ARG A 49 4.39 0.96 -8.18
CA ARG A 49 3.17 1.23 -8.94
C ARG A 49 1.98 0.49 -8.36
N HIS A 50 2.21 -0.71 -7.85
CA HIS A 50 1.14 -1.45 -7.18
C HIS A 50 0.60 -0.66 -5.99
N TRP A 51 1.49 -0.07 -5.21
CA TRP A 51 1.05 0.69 -4.06
C TRP A 51 0.36 1.99 -4.45
N GLU A 52 0.80 2.59 -5.54
CA GLU A 52 0.13 3.77 -6.04
C GLU A 52 -1.31 3.47 -6.45
N GLU A 53 -1.56 2.26 -6.93
CA GLU A 53 -2.90 1.86 -7.31
C GLU A 53 -3.72 1.43 -6.11
N ARG A 54 -3.09 0.78 -5.14
CA ARG A 54 -3.79 0.25 -4.00
C ARG A 54 -4.09 1.27 -2.93
N PHE A 55 -3.19 2.21 -2.75
CA PHE A 55 -3.35 3.19 -1.68
C PHE A 55 -4.69 3.93 -1.78
N PRO A 56 -5.08 4.43 -2.97
CA PRO A 56 -6.38 5.12 -3.07
C PRO A 56 -7.56 4.22 -2.76
N ILE A 57 -7.43 2.93 -3.06
CA ILE A 57 -8.50 2.00 -2.78
C ILE A 57 -8.62 1.77 -1.28
N LEU A 58 -7.50 1.59 -0.63
CA LEU A 58 -7.50 1.28 0.79
C LEU A 58 -7.92 2.45 1.66
N VAL A 59 -7.61 3.67 1.26
CA VAL A 59 -8.01 4.82 2.07
C VAL A 59 -9.52 4.99 2.11
N LYS A 60 -10.24 4.36 1.21
CA LYS A 60 -11.69 4.45 1.21
C LYS A 60 -12.31 3.77 2.41
N TYR A 61 -11.57 2.89 3.07
CA TYR A 61 -12.06 2.25 4.28
C TYR A 61 -11.87 3.10 5.51
N LEU A 62 -11.18 4.22 5.37
CA LEU A 62 -10.96 5.14 6.49
C LEU A 62 -11.97 6.27 6.44
N PRO A 63 -12.12 7.01 7.54
CA PRO A 63 -12.95 8.22 7.49
C PRO A 63 -12.47 9.13 6.36
N PRO A 64 -13.39 9.81 5.68
CA PRO A 64 -13.01 10.57 4.49
C PRO A 64 -11.88 11.56 4.70
N GLU A 65 -11.94 12.30 5.79
CA GLU A 65 -10.90 13.29 6.06
C GLU A 65 -9.54 12.64 6.24
N GLU A 66 -9.52 11.58 7.01
CA GLU A 66 -8.28 10.87 7.27
C GLU A 66 -7.73 10.25 5.99
N GLY A 67 -8.61 9.63 5.21
CA GLY A 67 -8.19 9.00 3.97
C GLY A 67 -7.65 9.97 2.97
N GLU A 68 -8.31 11.11 2.82
CA GLU A 68 -7.86 12.12 1.88
C GLU A 68 -6.51 12.67 2.26
N GLU A 69 -6.33 12.89 3.55
CA GLU A 69 -5.08 13.44 4.02
C GLU A 69 -3.93 12.46 3.79
N MET A 70 -4.17 11.20 4.11
CA MET A 70 -3.14 10.19 3.92
C MET A 70 -2.81 10.03 2.44
N LEU A 71 -3.83 10.02 1.60
CA LEU A 71 -3.61 9.85 0.18
C LEU A 71 -2.83 11.02 -0.41
N ALA A 72 -3.19 12.23 -0.02
CA ALA A 72 -2.47 13.39 -0.52
C ALA A 72 -1.01 13.35 -0.10
N SER A 73 -0.76 12.97 1.15
CA SER A 73 0.62 12.86 1.63
C SER A 73 1.39 11.80 0.88
N PHE A 74 0.73 10.66 0.66
CA PHE A 74 1.39 9.56 -0.05
C PHE A 74 1.73 9.96 -1.48
N GLN A 75 0.80 10.61 -2.16
CA GLN A 75 1.05 11.03 -3.53
C GLN A 75 2.18 12.04 -3.61
N LYS A 76 2.23 12.93 -2.65
CA LYS A 76 3.29 13.92 -2.61
C LYS A 76 4.66 13.25 -2.42
N GLU A 77 4.74 12.32 -1.46
CA GLU A 77 6.00 11.65 -1.22
C GLU A 77 6.39 10.73 -2.36
N MET A 78 5.41 10.08 -2.99
CA MET A 78 5.71 9.23 -4.12
C MET A 78 6.26 10.03 -5.29
N ALA A 79 5.72 11.20 -5.53
CA ALA A 79 6.25 12.05 -6.59
C ALA A 79 7.70 12.39 -6.31
N ARG A 80 8.01 12.67 -5.06
CA ARG A 80 9.37 13.02 -4.67
C ARG A 80 10.33 11.85 -4.88
N VAL A 81 9.95 10.66 -4.39
CA VAL A 81 10.85 9.52 -4.52
C VAL A 81 10.98 9.03 -5.95
N TRP A 82 9.92 9.16 -6.75
CA TRP A 82 10.00 8.83 -8.17
C TRP A 82 10.96 9.76 -8.88
N ALA A 83 10.90 11.05 -8.56
CA ALA A 83 11.80 12.01 -9.18
C ALA A 83 13.24 11.67 -8.83
N ALA A 84 13.48 11.32 -7.58
CA ALA A 84 14.83 10.97 -7.15
C ALA A 84 15.30 9.69 -7.85
N TYR A 85 14.41 8.73 -8.01
CA TYR A 85 14.74 7.50 -8.68
C TYR A 85 15.09 7.75 -10.13
N ASN A 86 14.27 8.52 -10.82
CA ASN A 86 14.50 8.82 -12.22
C ASN A 86 15.80 9.58 -12.42
N GLU A 87 16.11 10.46 -11.50
CA GLU A 87 17.33 11.20 -11.57
C GLU A 87 18.55 10.28 -11.47
N ARG A 88 18.49 9.33 -10.57
CA ARG A 88 19.57 8.37 -10.41
C ARG A 88 19.74 7.51 -11.63
N MET A 89 18.61 7.08 -12.21
CA MET A 89 18.67 6.21 -13.36
C MET A 89 19.12 6.95 -14.62
N ALA A 90 18.84 8.24 -14.66
CA ALA A 90 19.25 9.03 -15.81
C ALA A 90 20.71 9.42 -15.73
N GLY A 91 21.21 9.53 -14.54
CA GLY A 91 22.58 9.91 -14.35
C GLY A 91 23.48 8.73 -14.38
#